data_5d1b78645f46857f30a4038f9cc8477c
#
_entry.id   5d1b78645f46857f30a4038f9cc8477c
#
_cell.length_a   1.000
_cell.length_b   1.000
_cell.length_c   1.000
_cell.angle_alpha   90.00
_cell.angle_beta   90.00
_cell.angle_gamma   90.00
#
_symmetry.space_group_name_H-M   'P 1'
#
loop_
_entity.id
_entity.type
_entity.pdbx_description
1 polymer ?
#
loop_
_entity_poly.entity_id
_entity_poly.type
_entity_poly.pdbx_seq_one_letter_code
_entity_poly.pdbx_strand_id
1 'polypeptide(L)'
;MAELERIDSRDRTDGMPRMKRLRQIPPEVGKFIALLAAAAPAGRWIEIGTSAGYSTLWLALACRAVGRKITTYEILADKAALARQTFAAAGVSDVVELVHGDALDHLPGDKDIAFCFLDAEKEAYGRVYEAVVPGMVPGGILIADNAINHQATLQPMLDRALKDERLDALIVPIGKGELVCRKK
;
A
#
# COMPACT_ATOMS: atom_id res chain seq x y z
N MET A 1 -1.64 -12.93 10.98
CA MET A 1 -2.81 -12.29 10.34
C MET A 1 -4.06 -12.37 11.21
N ALA A 2 -4.54 -13.55 11.62
CA ALA A 2 -5.77 -13.69 12.42
C ALA A 2 -5.85 -12.80 13.67
N GLU A 3 -4.75 -12.60 14.39
CA GLU A 3 -4.72 -11.70 15.54
C GLU A 3 -4.95 -10.23 15.15
N LEU A 4 -4.35 -9.77 14.05
CA LEU A 4 -4.58 -8.43 13.53
C LEU A 4 -6.03 -8.24 13.06
N GLU A 5 -6.63 -9.24 12.43
CA GLU A 5 -8.05 -9.23 12.03
C GLU A 5 -8.97 -9.12 13.24
N ARG A 6 -8.65 -9.84 14.33
CA ARG A 6 -9.38 -9.75 15.59
C ARG A 6 -9.28 -8.36 16.23
N ILE A 7 -8.10 -7.75 16.22
CA ILE A 7 -7.88 -6.40 16.73
C ILE A 7 -8.65 -5.38 15.89
N ASP A 8 -8.54 -5.40 14.56
CA ASP A 8 -9.25 -4.49 13.65
C ASP A 8 -10.78 -4.59 13.82
N SER A 9 -11.30 -5.80 13.95
CA SER A 9 -12.73 -6.01 14.20
C SER A 9 -13.20 -5.38 15.53
N ARG A 10 -12.40 -5.48 16.57
CA ARG A 10 -12.68 -4.85 17.86
C ARG A 10 -12.58 -3.33 17.78
N ASP A 11 -11.54 -2.79 17.16
CA ASP A 11 -11.30 -1.34 17.01
C ASP A 11 -12.46 -0.61 16.30
N ARG A 12 -13.24 -1.34 15.50
CA ARG A 12 -14.42 -0.78 14.80
C ARG A 12 -15.59 -0.54 15.73
N THR A 13 -15.66 -1.21 16.88
CA THR A 13 -16.83 -1.24 17.80
C THR A 13 -16.55 -0.68 19.18
N ASP A 14 -15.29 -0.59 19.61
CA ASP A 14 -14.89 -0.22 20.98
C ASP A 14 -14.75 1.29 21.24
N GLY A 15 -15.12 2.14 20.27
CA GLY A 15 -14.99 3.60 20.38
C GLY A 15 -13.57 4.13 20.18
N MET A 16 -12.61 3.30 19.79
CA MET A 16 -11.22 3.70 19.52
C MET A 16 -11.16 4.89 18.54
N PRO A 17 -10.41 5.96 18.83
CA PRO A 17 -10.21 7.08 17.92
C PRO A 17 -9.69 6.60 16.54
N ARG A 18 -10.21 7.17 15.45
CA ARG A 18 -9.92 6.74 14.07
C ARG A 18 -8.44 6.55 13.79
N MET A 19 -7.57 7.47 14.24
CA MET A 19 -6.12 7.41 14.02
C MET A 19 -5.44 6.24 14.71
N LYS A 20 -6.03 5.74 15.81
CA LYS A 20 -5.51 4.60 16.56
C LYS A 20 -6.00 3.25 16.03
N ARG A 21 -7.07 3.22 15.24
CA ARG A 21 -7.61 1.99 14.62
C ARG A 21 -6.64 1.45 13.58
N LEU A 22 -6.63 0.13 13.41
CA LEU A 22 -5.78 -0.52 12.41
C LEU A 22 -6.24 -0.21 10.99
N ARG A 23 -7.56 -0.17 10.75
CA ARG A 23 -8.18 0.16 9.44
C ARG A 23 -7.70 -0.74 8.30
N GLN A 24 -7.56 -2.01 8.57
CA GLN A 24 -6.98 -2.98 7.64
C GLN A 24 -7.83 -3.15 6.37
N ILE A 25 -7.15 -3.51 5.30
CA ILE A 25 -7.77 -4.07 4.09
C ILE A 25 -8.39 -5.44 4.40
N PRO A 26 -9.45 -5.85 3.70
CA PRO A 26 -9.98 -7.20 3.84
C PRO A 26 -9.07 -8.25 3.17
N PRO A 27 -9.18 -9.55 3.55
CA PRO A 27 -8.29 -10.61 3.04
C PRO A 27 -8.29 -10.77 1.51
N GLU A 28 -9.43 -10.56 0.85
CA GLU A 28 -9.53 -10.61 -0.61
C GLU A 28 -8.71 -9.51 -1.30
N VAL A 29 -8.65 -8.30 -0.72
CA VAL A 29 -7.77 -7.22 -1.20
C VAL A 29 -6.31 -7.61 -0.95
N GLY A 30 -5.99 -8.18 0.21
CA GLY A 30 -4.65 -8.69 0.51
C GLY A 30 -4.16 -9.70 -0.54
N LYS A 31 -5.00 -10.67 -0.91
CA LYS A 31 -4.70 -11.62 -2.00
C LYS A 31 -4.53 -10.93 -3.35
N PHE A 32 -5.41 -9.97 -3.65
CA PHE A 32 -5.39 -9.24 -4.91
C PHE A 32 -4.08 -8.47 -5.10
N ILE A 33 -3.67 -7.67 -4.08
CA ILE A 33 -2.42 -6.91 -4.17
C ILE A 33 -1.19 -7.84 -4.22
N ALA A 34 -1.20 -8.97 -3.50
CA ALA A 34 -0.11 -9.94 -3.54
C ALA A 34 0.04 -10.60 -4.92
N LEU A 35 -1.06 -10.96 -5.58
CA LEU A 35 -1.06 -11.52 -6.94
C LEU A 35 -0.50 -10.51 -7.96
N LEU A 36 -0.92 -9.25 -7.89
CA LEU A 36 -0.44 -8.21 -8.80
C LEU A 36 1.02 -7.86 -8.52
N ALA A 37 1.44 -7.82 -7.26
CA ALA A 37 2.84 -7.62 -6.89
C ALA A 37 3.74 -8.73 -7.47
N ALA A 38 3.33 -10.01 -7.35
CA ALA A 38 4.09 -11.14 -7.89
C ALA A 38 4.20 -11.10 -9.42
N ALA A 39 3.25 -10.46 -10.12
CA ALA A 39 3.26 -10.27 -11.57
C ALA A 39 4.00 -8.98 -12.03
N ALA A 40 4.42 -8.12 -11.11
CA ALA A 40 5.12 -6.89 -11.43
C ALA A 40 6.51 -7.16 -12.01
N PRO A 41 7.02 -6.27 -12.89
CA PRO A 41 8.34 -6.42 -13.49
C PRO A 41 9.47 -6.34 -12.46
N ALA A 42 10.72 -6.46 -12.93
CA ALA A 42 11.88 -6.22 -12.10
C ALA A 42 11.94 -4.77 -11.62
N GLY A 43 12.27 -4.55 -10.33
CA GLY A 43 12.39 -3.22 -9.73
C GLY A 43 12.04 -3.23 -8.24
N ARG A 44 11.94 -2.05 -7.68
CA ARG A 44 11.64 -1.82 -6.26
C ARG A 44 10.14 -1.96 -5.99
N TRP A 45 9.83 -2.54 -4.84
CA TRP A 45 8.47 -2.58 -4.31
C TRP A 45 8.36 -1.67 -3.11
N ILE A 46 7.31 -0.85 -3.09
CA ILE A 46 7.04 0.08 -1.99
C ILE A 46 5.58 -0.02 -1.54
N GLU A 47 5.37 0.25 -0.27
CA GLU A 47 4.05 0.41 0.34
C GLU A 47 4.03 1.70 1.14
N ILE A 48 2.95 2.48 1.04
CA ILE A 48 2.77 3.74 1.76
C ILE A 48 1.53 3.63 2.62
N GLY A 49 1.75 3.57 3.94
CA GLY A 49 0.73 3.28 4.94
C GLY A 49 0.80 1.85 5.46
N THR A 50 1.82 1.56 6.28
CA THR A 50 2.06 0.23 6.88
C THR A 50 1.00 -0.15 7.93
N SER A 51 0.55 0.83 8.75
CA SER A 51 -0.25 0.58 9.94
C SER A 51 0.38 -0.51 10.82
N ALA A 52 -0.37 -1.56 11.20
CA ALA A 52 0.15 -2.71 11.94
C ALA A 52 0.83 -3.77 11.05
N GLY A 53 0.93 -3.55 9.73
CA GLY A 53 1.62 -4.42 8.78
C GLY A 53 0.75 -5.51 8.14
N TYR A 54 -0.58 -5.43 8.20
CA TYR A 54 -1.44 -6.49 7.65
C TYR A 54 -1.31 -6.65 6.12
N SER A 55 -1.41 -5.57 5.36
CA SER A 55 -1.18 -5.55 3.92
C SER A 55 0.25 -5.97 3.57
N THR A 56 1.22 -5.46 4.36
CA THR A 56 2.63 -5.82 4.22
C THR A 56 2.87 -7.32 4.36
N LEU A 57 2.16 -8.03 5.26
CA LEU A 57 2.26 -9.49 5.38
C LEU A 57 1.82 -10.23 4.11
N TRP A 58 0.76 -9.76 3.43
CA TRP A 58 0.35 -10.29 2.13
C TRP A 58 1.42 -10.05 1.06
N LEU A 59 1.98 -8.84 1.03
CA LEU A 59 3.06 -8.48 0.11
C LEU A 59 4.36 -9.25 0.42
N ALA A 60 4.66 -9.53 1.69
CA ALA A 60 5.80 -10.35 2.09
C ALA A 60 5.70 -11.80 1.58
N LEU A 61 4.48 -12.38 1.51
CA LEU A 61 4.27 -13.68 0.88
C LEU A 61 4.63 -13.64 -0.61
N ALA A 62 4.20 -12.59 -1.31
CA ALA A 62 4.57 -12.38 -2.72
C ALA A 62 6.08 -12.15 -2.88
N CYS A 63 6.71 -11.35 -2.00
CA CYS A 63 8.16 -11.14 -2.00
C CYS A 63 8.94 -12.45 -1.94
N ARG A 64 8.54 -13.35 -1.03
CA ARG A 64 9.17 -14.67 -0.88
C ARG A 64 8.96 -15.54 -2.11
N ALA A 65 7.77 -15.53 -2.68
CA ALA A 65 7.44 -16.34 -3.86
C ALA A 65 8.31 -16.00 -5.08
N VAL A 66 8.69 -14.71 -5.23
CA VAL A 66 9.43 -14.23 -6.41
C VAL A 66 10.84 -13.70 -6.10
N GLY A 67 11.33 -13.90 -4.86
CA GLY A 67 12.69 -13.49 -4.47
C GLY A 67 12.90 -11.98 -4.41
N ARG A 68 11.89 -11.21 -3.93
CA ARG A 68 11.93 -9.75 -3.83
C ARG A 68 11.92 -9.27 -2.38
N LYS A 69 12.11 -7.96 -2.21
CA LYS A 69 11.92 -7.24 -0.95
C LYS A 69 10.96 -6.09 -1.16
N ILE A 70 10.35 -5.62 -0.06
CA ILE A 70 9.48 -4.45 -0.06
C ILE A 70 9.94 -3.47 1.01
N THR A 71 9.93 -2.17 0.67
CA THR A 71 10.08 -1.08 1.64
C THR A 71 8.70 -0.52 1.95
N THR A 72 8.32 -0.48 3.23
CA THR A 72 7.03 0.06 3.69
C THR A 72 7.23 1.28 4.58
N TYR A 73 6.39 2.30 4.41
CA TYR A 73 6.51 3.58 5.10
C TYR A 73 5.35 3.80 6.07
N GLU A 74 5.66 4.18 7.31
CA GLU A 74 4.67 4.51 8.33
C GLU A 74 5.07 5.79 9.08
N ILE A 75 4.18 6.78 9.07
CA ILE A 75 4.43 8.08 9.68
C ILE A 75 4.19 8.09 11.20
N LEU A 76 3.32 7.20 11.71
CA LEU A 76 2.96 7.13 13.12
C LEU A 76 3.89 6.17 13.89
N ALA A 77 4.64 6.70 14.85
CA ALA A 77 5.64 5.95 15.62
C ALA A 77 5.05 4.69 16.30
N ASP A 78 3.86 4.82 16.90
CA ASP A 78 3.19 3.71 17.59
C ASP A 78 2.82 2.59 16.62
N LYS A 79 2.34 2.93 15.43
CA LYS A 79 2.01 1.96 14.37
C LYS A 79 3.27 1.32 13.79
N ALA A 80 4.31 2.10 13.55
CA ALA A 80 5.60 1.57 13.10
C ALA A 80 6.20 0.59 14.12
N ALA A 81 6.08 0.87 15.42
CA ALA A 81 6.52 -0.04 16.47
C ALA A 81 5.70 -1.36 16.46
N LEU A 82 4.39 -1.27 16.31
CA LEU A 82 3.51 -2.44 16.19
C LEU A 82 3.82 -3.27 14.93
N ALA A 83 4.04 -2.62 13.81
CA ALA A 83 4.40 -3.28 12.56
C ALA A 83 5.74 -4.05 12.69
N ARG A 84 6.76 -3.48 13.35
CA ARG A 84 8.02 -4.20 13.63
C ARG A 84 7.79 -5.47 14.45
N GLN A 85 6.92 -5.42 15.47
CA GLN A 85 6.56 -6.61 16.24
C GLN A 85 5.83 -7.64 15.37
N THR A 86 4.90 -7.19 14.53
CA THR A 86 4.18 -8.05 13.57
C THR A 86 5.15 -8.76 12.62
N PHE A 87 6.11 -8.03 12.04
CA PHE A 87 7.08 -8.59 11.09
C PHE A 87 8.04 -9.58 11.75
N ALA A 88 8.50 -9.26 12.96
CA ALA A 88 9.33 -10.17 13.74
C ALA A 88 8.58 -11.46 14.11
N ALA A 89 7.35 -11.36 14.60
CA ALA A 89 6.51 -12.51 14.94
C ALA A 89 6.13 -13.37 13.73
N ALA A 90 5.97 -12.76 12.55
CA ALA A 90 5.70 -13.46 11.29
C ALA A 90 6.98 -13.99 10.63
N GLY A 91 8.15 -13.63 11.13
CA GLY A 91 9.45 -14.03 10.58
C GLY A 91 9.68 -13.48 9.16
N VAL A 92 9.22 -12.28 8.82
CA VAL A 92 9.33 -11.69 7.47
C VAL A 92 10.30 -10.50 7.39
N SER A 93 11.05 -10.23 8.46
CA SER A 93 11.99 -9.10 8.53
C SER A 93 13.15 -9.18 7.54
N ASP A 94 13.38 -10.33 6.93
CA ASP A 94 14.36 -10.55 5.86
C ASP A 94 13.93 -10.00 4.50
N VAL A 95 12.61 -9.88 4.27
CA VAL A 95 12.03 -9.40 3.00
C VAL A 95 11.27 -8.08 3.14
N VAL A 96 11.07 -7.57 4.37
CA VAL A 96 10.36 -6.31 4.65
C VAL A 96 11.31 -5.32 5.32
N GLU A 97 11.48 -4.16 4.71
CA GLU A 97 12.14 -2.99 5.31
C GLU A 97 11.10 -1.96 5.72
N LEU A 98 11.03 -1.62 7.01
CA LEU A 98 10.11 -0.60 7.52
C LEU A 98 10.85 0.70 7.80
N VAL A 99 10.42 1.75 7.12
CA VAL A 99 10.88 3.14 7.31
C VAL A 99 9.82 3.90 8.12
N HIS A 100 10.20 4.40 9.29
CA HIS A 100 9.37 5.30 10.08
C HIS A 100 9.61 6.74 9.63
N GLY A 101 8.60 7.36 9.03
CA GLY A 101 8.66 8.73 8.50
C GLY A 101 7.62 8.99 7.41
N ASP A 102 7.58 10.23 6.92
CA ASP A 102 6.77 10.56 5.74
C ASP A 102 7.42 9.97 4.49
N ALA A 103 6.68 9.14 3.76
CA ALA A 103 7.14 8.58 2.50
C ALA A 103 7.57 9.67 1.50
N LEU A 104 6.92 10.82 1.53
CA LEU A 104 7.22 11.94 0.63
C LEU A 104 8.61 12.56 0.86
N ASP A 105 9.26 12.31 2.00
CA ASP A 105 10.65 12.72 2.23
C ASP A 105 11.65 11.80 1.53
N HIS A 106 11.22 10.60 1.13
CA HIS A 106 12.05 9.55 0.54
C HIS A 106 11.78 9.32 -0.95
N LEU A 107 10.54 9.53 -1.40
CA LEU A 107 10.10 9.24 -2.78
C LEU A 107 10.62 10.22 -3.86
N PRO A 108 10.90 11.52 -3.59
CA PRO A 108 11.38 12.42 -4.63
C PRO A 108 12.69 11.94 -5.25
N GLY A 109 12.65 11.64 -6.56
CA GLY A 109 13.81 11.10 -7.28
C GLY A 109 13.97 9.57 -7.22
N ASP A 110 13.09 8.86 -6.53
CA ASP A 110 13.04 7.39 -6.57
C ASP A 110 12.81 6.92 -8.01
N LYS A 111 13.55 5.88 -8.39
CA LYS A 111 13.47 5.25 -9.72
C LYS A 111 13.29 3.74 -9.56
N ASP A 112 13.02 3.11 -10.68
CA ASP A 112 12.88 1.66 -10.78
C ASP A 112 11.74 1.09 -9.92
N ILE A 113 10.67 1.88 -9.70
CA ILE A 113 9.49 1.43 -8.95
C ILE A 113 8.69 0.48 -9.83
N ALA A 114 8.68 -0.79 -9.46
CA ALA A 114 7.94 -1.84 -10.16
C ALA A 114 6.57 -2.11 -9.54
N PHE A 115 6.43 -1.87 -8.23
CA PHE A 115 5.17 -2.04 -7.51
C PHE A 115 5.03 -0.98 -6.41
N CYS A 116 3.84 -0.39 -6.32
CA CYS A 116 3.46 0.51 -5.24
C CYS A 116 2.06 0.18 -4.73
N PHE A 117 1.91 -0.03 -3.42
CA PHE A 117 0.61 -0.07 -2.76
C PHE A 117 0.44 1.18 -1.90
N LEU A 118 -0.65 1.93 -2.11
CA LEU A 118 -0.95 3.19 -1.43
C LEU A 118 -2.23 3.06 -0.60
N ASP A 119 -2.09 3.02 0.72
CA ASP A 119 -3.20 3.10 1.68
C ASP A 119 -2.84 3.98 2.89
N ALA A 120 -2.57 5.25 2.61
CA ALA A 120 -2.26 6.28 3.60
C ALA A 120 -3.50 7.16 3.93
N GLU A 121 -3.29 8.29 4.60
CA GLU A 121 -4.31 9.34 4.72
C GLU A 121 -4.59 9.95 3.33
N LYS A 122 -5.87 10.16 3.05
CA LYS A 122 -6.36 10.42 1.69
C LYS A 122 -5.86 11.74 1.09
N GLU A 123 -5.52 12.70 1.95
CA GLU A 123 -4.93 13.98 1.58
C GLU A 123 -3.52 13.85 0.96
N ALA A 124 -2.82 12.75 1.23
CA ALA A 124 -1.49 12.49 0.69
C ALA A 124 -1.52 11.88 -0.73
N TYR A 125 -2.64 11.26 -1.15
CA TYR A 125 -2.70 10.43 -2.36
C TYR A 125 -2.25 11.16 -3.62
N GLY A 126 -2.71 12.40 -3.83
CA GLY A 126 -2.31 13.19 -5.01
C GLY A 126 -0.80 13.44 -5.06
N ARG A 127 -0.20 13.82 -3.92
CA ARG A 127 1.26 14.06 -3.83
C ARG A 127 2.07 12.79 -4.01
N VAL A 128 1.61 11.68 -3.42
CA VAL A 128 2.26 10.36 -3.58
C VAL A 128 2.18 9.90 -5.04
N TYR A 129 1.03 10.05 -5.68
CA TYR A 129 0.86 9.75 -7.10
C TYR A 129 1.89 10.49 -7.97
N GLU A 130 2.03 11.82 -7.77
CA GLU A 130 2.99 12.63 -8.52
C GLU A 130 4.46 12.28 -8.22
N ALA A 131 4.75 11.77 -7.02
CA ALA A 131 6.10 11.33 -6.67
C ALA A 131 6.44 9.94 -7.23
N VAL A 132 5.47 9.02 -7.27
CA VAL A 132 5.67 7.61 -7.65
C VAL A 132 5.65 7.41 -9.17
N VAL A 133 4.63 7.94 -9.86
CA VAL A 133 4.38 7.63 -11.29
C VAL A 133 5.57 7.96 -12.21
N PRO A 134 6.30 9.09 -12.03
CA PRO A 134 7.47 9.37 -12.83
C PRO A 134 8.61 8.34 -12.68
N GLY A 135 8.76 7.77 -11.49
CA GLY A 135 9.79 6.78 -11.16
C GLY A 135 9.43 5.33 -11.47
N MET A 136 8.22 5.07 -11.95
CA MET A 136 7.79 3.71 -12.29
C MET A 136 8.47 3.21 -13.55
N VAL A 137 8.88 1.93 -13.51
CA VAL A 137 9.37 1.21 -14.71
C VAL A 137 8.21 0.87 -15.65
N PRO A 138 8.45 0.68 -16.97
CA PRO A 138 7.45 0.14 -17.89
C PRO A 138 6.89 -1.20 -17.36
N GLY A 139 5.55 -1.34 -17.37
CA GLY A 139 4.85 -2.49 -16.77
C GLY A 139 4.69 -2.43 -15.25
N GLY A 140 5.29 -1.45 -14.57
CA GLY A 140 5.14 -1.25 -13.13
C GLY A 140 3.68 -1.00 -12.73
N ILE A 141 3.31 -1.43 -11.54
CA ILE A 141 1.93 -1.43 -11.04
C ILE A 141 1.82 -0.53 -9.81
N LEU A 142 0.87 0.41 -9.82
CA LEU A 142 0.44 1.17 -8.66
C LEU A 142 -1.00 0.79 -8.33
N ILE A 143 -1.26 0.47 -7.06
CA ILE A 143 -2.59 0.20 -6.53
C ILE A 143 -2.88 1.19 -5.41
N ALA A 144 -4.04 1.86 -5.45
CA ALA A 144 -4.46 2.77 -4.40
C ALA A 144 -5.83 2.35 -3.84
N ASP A 145 -5.86 2.04 -2.53
CA ASP A 145 -7.08 1.63 -1.81
C ASP A 145 -8.08 2.78 -1.66
N ASN A 146 -9.30 2.44 -1.39
CA ASN A 146 -10.39 3.37 -1.08
C ASN A 146 -10.93 4.20 -2.25
N ALA A 147 -10.69 3.82 -3.49
CA ALA A 147 -11.12 4.55 -4.67
C ALA A 147 -12.65 4.70 -4.79
N ILE A 148 -13.44 3.82 -4.15
CA ILE A 148 -14.91 3.89 -4.16
C ILE A 148 -15.44 4.55 -2.87
N ASN A 149 -15.07 4.04 -1.69
CA ASN A 149 -15.64 4.54 -0.44
C ASN A 149 -15.15 5.94 -0.03
N HIS A 150 -14.01 6.39 -0.54
CA HIS A 150 -13.48 7.75 -0.40
C HIS A 150 -13.43 8.51 -1.74
N GLN A 151 -14.27 8.12 -2.71
CA GLN A 151 -14.27 8.69 -4.05
C GLN A 151 -14.30 10.22 -4.03
N ALA A 152 -15.18 10.84 -3.25
CA ALA A 152 -15.31 12.30 -3.20
C ALA A 152 -14.00 13.02 -2.84
N THR A 153 -13.25 12.49 -1.89
CA THR A 153 -11.94 13.03 -1.49
C THR A 153 -10.86 12.75 -2.52
N LEU A 154 -10.90 11.56 -3.13
CA LEU A 154 -9.89 11.09 -4.07
C LEU A 154 -10.15 11.49 -5.52
N GLN A 155 -11.33 12.05 -5.84
CA GLN A 155 -11.75 12.36 -7.22
C GLN A 155 -10.68 13.09 -8.04
N PRO A 156 -9.99 14.13 -7.53
CA PRO A 156 -8.98 14.82 -8.33
C PRO A 156 -7.81 13.90 -8.75
N MET A 157 -7.37 13.02 -7.86
CA MET A 157 -6.31 12.05 -8.16
C MET A 157 -6.81 10.93 -9.08
N LEU A 158 -8.05 10.44 -8.85
CA LEU A 158 -8.67 9.42 -9.71
C LEU A 158 -8.83 9.92 -11.15
N ASP A 159 -9.36 11.14 -11.33
CA ASP A 159 -9.53 11.75 -12.66
C ASP A 159 -8.19 11.92 -13.37
N ARG A 160 -7.15 12.31 -12.62
CA ARG A 160 -5.82 12.44 -13.17
C ARG A 160 -5.26 11.08 -13.60
N ALA A 161 -5.34 10.06 -12.76
CA ALA A 161 -4.82 8.73 -13.06
C ALA A 161 -5.54 8.08 -14.25
N LEU A 162 -6.86 8.20 -14.33
CA LEU A 162 -7.67 7.64 -15.41
C LEU A 162 -7.45 8.34 -16.77
N LYS A 163 -6.92 9.57 -16.77
CA LYS A 163 -6.61 10.35 -17.98
C LYS A 163 -5.11 10.42 -18.27
N ASP A 164 -4.26 9.85 -17.44
CA ASP A 164 -2.81 9.91 -17.60
C ASP A 164 -2.36 9.03 -18.77
N GLU A 165 -1.88 9.63 -19.83
CA GLU A 165 -1.43 8.92 -21.06
C GLU A 165 -0.25 7.97 -20.81
N ARG A 166 0.47 8.15 -19.68
CA ARG A 166 1.58 7.28 -19.26
C ARG A 166 1.11 5.96 -18.67
N LEU A 167 -0.19 5.82 -18.36
CA LEU A 167 -0.75 4.70 -17.62
C LEU A 167 -1.91 4.05 -18.36
N ASP A 168 -2.09 2.76 -18.13
CA ASP A 168 -3.37 2.07 -18.26
C ASP A 168 -3.97 1.99 -16.85
N ALA A 169 -5.14 2.59 -16.63
CA ALA A 169 -5.73 2.72 -15.30
C ALA A 169 -7.21 2.34 -15.28
N LEU A 170 -7.65 1.67 -14.22
CA LEU A 170 -9.06 1.36 -13.96
C LEU A 170 -9.33 1.25 -12.47
N ILE A 171 -10.61 1.39 -12.09
CA ILE A 171 -11.07 1.12 -10.72
C ILE A 171 -11.69 -0.27 -10.66
N VAL A 172 -11.14 -1.13 -9.79
CA VAL A 172 -11.61 -2.49 -9.53
C VAL A 172 -12.50 -2.48 -8.29
N PRO A 173 -13.77 -2.95 -8.36
CA PRO A 173 -14.70 -2.94 -7.23
C PRO A 173 -14.46 -4.13 -6.29
N ILE A 174 -13.24 -4.24 -5.75
CA ILE A 174 -12.89 -5.20 -4.70
C ILE A 174 -12.67 -4.43 -3.39
N GLY A 175 -13.08 -5.00 -2.25
CA GLY A 175 -12.98 -4.34 -0.96
C GLY A 175 -13.70 -2.99 -0.93
N LYS A 176 -12.94 -1.92 -0.75
CA LYS A 176 -13.44 -0.53 -0.75
C LYS A 176 -13.21 0.18 -2.09
N GLY A 177 -12.80 -0.55 -3.12
CA GLY A 177 -12.43 -0.08 -4.45
C GLY A 177 -10.94 0.20 -4.57
N GLU A 178 -10.29 -0.47 -5.53
CA GLU A 178 -8.87 -0.29 -5.81
C GLU A 178 -8.70 0.44 -7.14
N LEU A 179 -8.02 1.60 -7.14
CA LEU A 179 -7.46 2.14 -8.38
C LEU A 179 -6.23 1.32 -8.73
N VAL A 180 -6.23 0.72 -9.92
CA VAL A 180 -5.09 -0.04 -10.45
C VAL A 180 -4.54 0.69 -11.66
N CYS A 181 -3.25 1.02 -11.62
CA CYS A 181 -2.52 1.66 -12.70
C CYS A 181 -1.35 0.79 -13.14
N ARG A 182 -1.17 0.62 -14.45
CA ARG A 182 0.00 -0.01 -15.05
C ARG A 182 0.75 1.00 -15.90
N LYS A 183 2.04 1.14 -15.68
CA LYS A 183 2.92 2.01 -16.49
C LYS A 183 3.06 1.44 -17.90
N LYS A 184 2.85 2.27 -18.92
CA LYS A 184 3.11 1.95 -20.34
C LYS A 184 4.58 1.84 -20.65
#